data_6479288acc76d21efc993d526d30c3e1
#
_entry.id   6479288acc76d21efc993d526d30c3e1
#
_cell.length_a   1.000
_cell.length_b   1.000
_cell.length_c   1.000
_cell.angle_alpha   90.00
_cell.angle_beta   90.00
_cell.angle_gamma   90.00
#
_symmetry.space_group_name_H-M   'P 1'
#
loop_
_entity.id
_entity.type
_entity.pdbx_description
1 polymer ?
#
loop_
_entity_poly.entity_id
_entity_poly.type
_entity_poly.pdbx_seq_one_letter_code
_entity_poly.pdbx_strand_id
1 'polypeptide(L)'
;IISAYSGLAVWALVIQQTVYALLRTILLWIFVNWRPIGIFSWKAFCSLFSFGSKMLLTGLLNSIFNNLYSIVIGKTFSASSLGYYSRAEQFAQFPSSNMTNIVKGVTFPTMALIQDEKERLKANFYKIHRVMTFIIFPLIVGLASVASPLILLLLSKKWIYSAKLLQIICLALMWYPVYTQNLNFLEVKGYGGYILKSET
;
A
#
# COMPACT_ATOMS: atom_id res chain seq x y z
N ILE A 1 -16.50 5.45 17.33
CA ILE A 1 -17.78 4.73 17.47
C ILE A 1 -18.78 5.62 18.21
N ILE A 2 -18.48 6.12 19.42
CA ILE A 2 -19.38 6.97 20.23
C ILE A 2 -19.86 8.19 19.44
N SER A 3 -18.97 8.93 18.79
CA SER A 3 -19.30 10.12 17.98
C SER A 3 -20.11 9.80 16.71
N ALA A 4 -20.05 8.57 16.20
CA ALA A 4 -20.91 8.14 15.08
C ALA A 4 -22.36 7.91 15.51
N TYR A 5 -22.56 7.39 16.72
CA TYR A 5 -23.91 7.20 17.31
C TYR A 5 -24.56 8.52 17.74
N SER A 6 -23.78 9.56 18.04
CA SER A 6 -24.29 10.89 18.40
C SER A 6 -24.72 11.75 17.20
N GLY A 7 -24.85 11.15 15.99
CA GLY A 7 -25.39 11.85 14.80
C GLY A 7 -24.37 12.73 14.06
N LEU A 8 -23.11 12.73 14.46
CA LEU A 8 -22.05 13.55 13.86
C LEU A 8 -21.49 13.00 12.54
N ALA A 9 -22.10 11.94 11.98
CA ALA A 9 -21.79 11.37 10.66
C ALA A 9 -20.32 11.58 10.16
N VAL A 10 -20.11 12.59 9.31
CA VAL A 10 -18.78 12.91 8.72
C VAL A 10 -17.81 13.44 9.78
N TRP A 11 -18.27 14.23 10.75
CA TRP A 11 -17.43 14.78 11.82
C TRP A 11 -16.85 13.71 12.75
N ALA A 12 -17.49 12.54 12.84
CA ALA A 12 -16.97 11.41 13.61
C ALA A 12 -15.61 10.93 13.07
N LEU A 13 -15.40 10.97 11.74
CA LEU A 13 -14.12 10.63 11.11
C LEU A 13 -13.04 11.68 11.40
N VAL A 14 -13.41 12.95 11.37
CA VAL A 14 -12.48 14.06 11.71
C VAL A 14 -12.01 13.94 13.15
N ILE A 15 -12.95 13.74 14.10
CA ILE A 15 -12.63 13.55 15.52
C ILE A 15 -11.72 12.34 15.70
N GLN A 16 -12.02 11.21 15.06
CA GLN A 16 -11.18 10.01 15.13
C GLN A 16 -9.74 10.29 14.71
N GLN A 17 -9.54 10.93 13.56
CA GLN A 17 -8.20 11.23 13.04
C GLN A 17 -7.45 12.23 13.93
N THR A 18 -8.14 13.25 14.42
CA THR A 18 -7.55 14.27 15.31
C THR A 18 -7.13 13.66 16.64
N VAL A 19 -8.01 12.89 17.28
CA VAL A 19 -7.71 12.20 18.55
C VAL A 19 -6.55 11.22 18.38
N TYR A 20 -6.55 10.44 17.28
CA TYR A 20 -5.46 9.53 16.97
C TYR A 20 -4.11 10.27 16.83
N ALA A 21 -4.08 11.38 16.08
CA ALA A 21 -2.88 12.18 15.88
C ALA A 21 -2.39 12.79 17.21
N LEU A 22 -3.29 13.34 18.03
CA LEU A 22 -2.96 13.91 19.35
C LEU A 22 -2.38 12.85 20.29
N LEU A 23 -3.05 11.71 20.43
CA LEU A 23 -2.58 10.62 21.29
C LEU A 23 -1.20 10.12 20.83
N ARG A 24 -1.01 9.91 19.54
CA ARG A 24 0.27 9.52 18.97
C ARG A 24 1.37 10.54 19.28
N THR A 25 1.10 11.82 19.13
CA THR A 25 2.06 12.88 19.41
C THR A 25 2.42 12.91 20.90
N ILE A 26 1.43 12.87 21.80
CA ILE A 26 1.65 12.84 23.25
C ILE A 26 2.50 11.63 23.64
N LEU A 27 2.16 10.45 23.16
CA LEU A 27 2.92 9.22 23.45
C LEU A 27 4.37 9.33 22.96
N LEU A 28 4.59 9.84 21.75
CA LEU A 28 5.96 10.06 21.24
C LEU A 28 6.75 11.04 22.13
N TRP A 29 6.13 12.11 22.61
CA TRP A 29 6.77 13.07 23.48
C TRP A 29 7.11 12.50 24.87
N ILE A 30 6.35 11.52 25.35
CA ILE A 30 6.60 10.84 26.64
C ILE A 30 7.68 9.77 26.49
N PHE A 31 7.57 8.90 25.45
CA PHE A 31 8.42 7.71 25.33
C PHE A 31 9.73 7.95 24.57
N VAL A 32 9.81 8.99 23.75
CA VAL A 32 11.03 9.29 22.96
C VAL A 32 11.83 10.39 23.66
N ASN A 33 13.04 10.06 24.08
CA ASN A 33 13.94 11.01 24.74
C ASN A 33 14.54 12.07 23.80
N TRP A 34 14.33 11.94 22.47
CA TRP A 34 14.79 12.90 21.50
C TRP A 34 13.94 14.18 21.56
N ARG A 35 14.60 15.32 21.65
CA ARG A 35 13.96 16.66 21.62
C ARG A 35 14.50 17.42 20.42
N PRO A 36 13.65 18.09 19.62
CA PRO A 36 14.11 18.94 18.53
C PRO A 36 14.92 20.11 19.10
N ILE A 37 16.16 20.22 18.65
CA ILE A 37 17.04 21.34 18.98
C ILE A 37 16.72 22.43 17.96
N GLY A 38 16.32 23.63 18.42
CA GLY A 38 15.89 24.74 17.55
C GLY A 38 17.01 25.40 16.74
N ILE A 39 18.00 24.66 16.29
CA ILE A 39 19.10 25.15 15.48
C ILE A 39 18.78 24.93 14.01
N PHE A 40 18.57 26.01 13.26
CA PHE A 40 18.37 25.96 11.82
C PHE A 40 19.72 25.99 11.08
N SER A 41 20.02 24.98 10.29
CA SER A 41 21.21 24.94 9.44
C SER A 41 20.82 25.03 7.97
N TRP A 42 21.16 26.14 7.33
CA TRP A 42 20.88 26.37 5.89
C TRP A 42 21.51 25.29 4.98
N LYS A 43 22.71 24.85 5.32
CA LYS A 43 23.41 23.78 4.59
C LYS A 43 22.68 22.45 4.68
N ALA A 44 22.21 22.08 5.86
CA ALA A 44 21.40 20.88 6.06
C ALA A 44 20.06 20.99 5.33
N PHE A 45 19.42 22.17 5.38
CA PHE A 45 18.16 22.43 4.67
C PHE A 45 18.34 22.25 3.16
N CYS A 46 19.33 22.85 2.53
CA CYS A 46 19.57 22.71 1.09
C CYS A 46 19.86 21.26 0.66
N SER A 47 20.61 20.53 1.47
CA SER A 47 20.89 19.11 1.22
C SER A 47 19.61 18.25 1.30
N LEU A 48 18.84 18.44 2.36
CA LEU A 48 17.57 17.73 2.56
C LEU A 48 16.51 18.13 1.53
N PHE A 49 16.45 19.41 1.15
CA PHE A 49 15.52 19.91 0.16
C PHE A 49 15.80 19.33 -1.23
N SER A 50 17.07 19.24 -1.62
CA SER A 50 17.47 18.63 -2.90
C SER A 50 17.06 17.15 -2.99
N PHE A 51 17.23 16.40 -1.91
CA PHE A 51 16.78 15.01 -1.83
C PHE A 51 15.26 14.90 -1.73
N GLY A 52 14.67 15.69 -0.84
CA GLY A 52 13.23 15.68 -0.56
C GLY A 52 12.37 16.11 -1.76
N SER A 53 12.83 17.11 -2.54
CA SER A 53 12.10 17.55 -3.75
C SER A 53 12.06 16.47 -4.84
N LYS A 54 13.14 15.73 -5.03
CA LYS A 54 13.16 14.57 -5.95
C LYS A 54 12.22 13.47 -5.47
N MET A 55 12.24 13.18 -4.19
CA MET A 55 11.38 12.17 -3.57
C MET A 55 9.90 12.59 -3.61
N LEU A 56 9.61 13.88 -3.41
CA LEU A 56 8.28 14.43 -3.53
C LEU A 56 7.76 14.31 -4.97
N LEU A 57 8.58 14.66 -5.97
CA LEU A 57 8.20 14.54 -7.37
C LEU A 57 7.89 13.09 -7.75
N THR A 58 8.76 12.16 -7.36
CA THR A 58 8.52 10.72 -7.57
C THR A 58 7.23 10.26 -6.86
N GLY A 59 7.01 10.67 -5.63
CA GLY A 59 5.79 10.36 -4.88
C GLY A 59 4.52 10.92 -5.50
N LEU A 60 4.58 12.14 -6.05
CA LEU A 60 3.46 12.76 -6.78
C LEU A 60 3.15 11.98 -8.07
N LEU A 61 4.17 11.66 -8.86
CA LEU A 61 4.00 10.86 -10.08
C LEU A 61 3.38 9.49 -9.74
N ASN A 62 3.93 8.77 -8.78
CA ASN A 62 3.37 7.50 -8.33
C ASN A 62 1.92 7.63 -7.84
N SER A 63 1.60 8.70 -7.10
CA SER A 63 0.24 8.95 -6.65
C SER A 63 -0.72 9.19 -7.82
N ILE A 64 -0.30 9.95 -8.82
CA ILE A 64 -1.10 10.17 -10.04
C ILE A 64 -1.32 8.86 -10.78
N PHE A 65 -0.27 8.09 -11.04
CA PHE A 65 -0.36 6.80 -11.75
C PHE A 65 -1.24 5.79 -11.00
N ASN A 66 -1.06 5.64 -9.69
CA ASN A 66 -1.85 4.72 -8.88
C ASN A 66 -3.35 5.10 -8.81
N ASN A 67 -3.67 6.39 -8.90
CA ASN A 67 -5.05 6.86 -8.90
C ASN A 67 -5.63 7.14 -10.29
N LEU A 68 -4.86 6.88 -11.36
CA LEU A 68 -5.27 7.21 -12.72
C LEU A 68 -6.59 6.53 -13.12
N TYR A 69 -6.74 5.24 -12.78
CA TYR A 69 -7.99 4.51 -13.03
C TYR A 69 -9.16 5.13 -12.27
N SER A 70 -8.98 5.50 -11.00
CA SER A 70 -10.01 6.16 -10.19
C SER A 70 -10.40 7.52 -10.78
N ILE A 71 -9.43 8.30 -11.26
CA ILE A 71 -9.66 9.60 -11.89
C ILE A 71 -10.43 9.43 -13.21
N VAL A 72 -10.01 8.49 -14.07
CA VAL A 72 -10.68 8.20 -15.34
C VAL A 72 -12.10 7.71 -15.09
N ILE A 73 -12.31 6.76 -14.19
CA ILE A 73 -13.64 6.24 -13.87
C ILE A 73 -14.53 7.35 -13.31
N GLY A 74 -14.01 8.18 -12.39
CA GLY A 74 -14.79 9.28 -11.80
C GLY A 74 -15.16 10.38 -12.80
N LYS A 75 -14.32 10.60 -13.83
CA LYS A 75 -14.57 11.63 -14.86
C LYS A 75 -15.46 11.12 -16.00
N THR A 76 -15.32 9.85 -16.40
CA THR A 76 -16.02 9.29 -17.58
C THR A 76 -17.32 8.57 -17.24
N PHE A 77 -17.42 8.04 -16.04
CA PHE A 77 -18.60 7.31 -15.55
C PHE A 77 -19.29 8.08 -14.43
N SER A 78 -20.01 7.40 -13.57
CA SER A 78 -20.73 8.02 -12.45
C SER A 78 -19.94 7.90 -11.13
N ALA A 79 -20.26 8.77 -10.16
CA ALA A 79 -19.75 8.66 -8.81
C ALA A 79 -20.06 7.30 -8.16
N SER A 80 -21.20 6.69 -8.52
CA SER A 80 -21.57 5.35 -8.07
C SER A 80 -20.62 4.28 -8.64
N SER A 81 -20.26 4.39 -9.92
CA SER A 81 -19.30 3.47 -10.56
C SER A 81 -17.91 3.55 -9.92
N LEU A 82 -17.46 4.76 -9.63
CA LEU A 82 -16.21 4.95 -8.87
C LEU A 82 -16.30 4.33 -7.47
N GLY A 83 -17.44 4.48 -6.79
CA GLY A 83 -17.68 3.86 -5.49
C GLY A 83 -17.60 2.33 -5.55
N TYR A 84 -18.22 1.71 -6.55
CA TYR A 84 -18.16 0.25 -6.74
C TYR A 84 -16.74 -0.24 -7.03
N TYR A 85 -15.99 0.48 -7.89
CA TYR A 85 -14.60 0.16 -8.19
C TYR A 85 -13.71 0.28 -6.94
N SER A 86 -13.77 1.41 -6.24
CA SER A 86 -12.94 1.67 -5.06
C SER A 86 -13.16 0.65 -3.95
N ARG A 87 -14.41 0.19 -3.74
CA ARG A 87 -14.70 -0.88 -2.77
C ARG A 87 -14.14 -2.21 -3.22
N ALA A 88 -14.32 -2.58 -4.47
CA ALA A 88 -13.75 -3.81 -5.01
C ALA A 88 -12.21 -3.82 -4.90
N GLU A 89 -11.57 -2.73 -5.28
CA GLU A 89 -10.12 -2.56 -5.18
C GLU A 89 -9.62 -2.68 -3.73
N GLN A 90 -10.29 -2.01 -2.78
CA GLN A 90 -9.96 -2.07 -1.36
C GLN A 90 -9.96 -3.52 -0.81
N PHE A 91 -10.96 -4.33 -1.17
CA PHE A 91 -11.02 -5.74 -0.76
C PHE A 91 -9.93 -6.59 -1.43
N ALA A 92 -9.66 -6.36 -2.72
CA ALA A 92 -8.64 -7.11 -3.45
C ALA A 92 -7.21 -6.76 -2.99
N GLN A 93 -6.96 -5.51 -2.58
CA GLN A 93 -5.66 -5.08 -2.06
C GLN A 93 -5.32 -5.73 -0.72
N PHE A 94 -6.30 -6.14 0.08
CA PHE A 94 -6.04 -6.71 1.40
C PHE A 94 -5.14 -7.96 1.33
N PRO A 95 -5.47 -9.04 0.60
CA PRO A 95 -4.59 -10.20 0.48
C PRO A 95 -3.38 -9.96 -0.44
N SER A 96 -3.47 -9.06 -1.40
CA SER A 96 -2.40 -8.82 -2.37
C SER A 96 -1.34 -7.87 -1.82
N SER A 97 -1.62 -6.57 -1.78
CA SER A 97 -0.62 -5.55 -1.45
C SER A 97 -0.27 -5.51 0.03
N ASN A 98 -1.26 -5.62 0.94
CA ASN A 98 -0.97 -5.53 2.38
C ASN A 98 -0.11 -6.70 2.86
N MET A 99 -0.45 -7.94 2.45
CA MET A 99 0.37 -9.12 2.80
C MET A 99 1.77 -9.02 2.19
N THR A 100 1.87 -8.57 0.94
CA THR A 100 3.15 -8.37 0.27
C THR A 100 4.01 -7.33 1.00
N ASN A 101 3.44 -6.21 1.43
CA ASN A 101 4.15 -5.17 2.16
C ASN A 101 4.63 -5.63 3.55
N ILE A 102 3.83 -6.44 4.25
CA ILE A 102 4.24 -7.04 5.53
C ILE A 102 5.47 -7.94 5.32
N VAL A 103 5.42 -8.82 4.33
CA VAL A 103 6.55 -9.70 4.02
C VAL A 103 7.77 -8.89 3.56
N LYS A 104 7.59 -7.87 2.72
CA LYS A 104 8.67 -6.95 2.31
C LYS A 104 9.35 -6.33 3.53
N GLY A 105 8.58 -5.84 4.50
CA GLY A 105 9.10 -5.21 5.71
C GLY A 105 10.03 -6.10 6.53
N VAL A 106 9.82 -7.42 6.49
CA VAL A 106 10.68 -8.40 7.19
C VAL A 106 11.83 -8.89 6.30
N THR A 107 11.54 -9.15 5.03
CA THR A 107 12.51 -9.80 4.12
C THR A 107 13.53 -8.85 3.54
N PHE A 108 13.16 -7.58 3.30
CA PHE A 108 14.07 -6.60 2.72
C PHE A 108 15.33 -6.37 3.57
N PRO A 109 15.23 -6.07 4.88
CA PRO A 109 16.42 -5.93 5.73
C PRO A 109 17.27 -7.20 5.77
N THR A 110 16.64 -8.38 5.83
CA THR A 110 17.33 -9.67 5.87
C THR A 110 18.10 -9.94 4.57
N MET A 111 17.50 -9.63 3.43
CA MET A 111 18.14 -9.77 2.13
C MET A 111 19.28 -8.74 1.93
N ALA A 112 19.13 -7.53 2.46
CA ALA A 112 20.17 -6.50 2.41
C ALA A 112 21.46 -6.92 3.17
N LEU A 113 21.31 -7.65 4.28
CA LEU A 113 22.47 -8.17 5.04
C LEU A 113 23.29 -9.21 4.28
N ILE A 114 22.70 -9.93 3.33
CA ILE A 114 23.36 -10.98 2.53
C ILE A 114 23.51 -10.59 1.05
N GLN A 115 23.43 -9.30 0.73
CA GLN A 115 23.45 -8.81 -0.66
C GLN A 115 24.71 -9.20 -1.44
N ASP A 116 25.85 -9.36 -0.75
CA ASP A 116 27.14 -9.73 -1.34
C ASP A 116 27.28 -11.25 -1.54
N GLU A 117 26.48 -12.08 -0.86
CA GLU A 117 26.47 -13.53 -0.95
C GLU A 117 25.50 -14.00 -2.05
N LYS A 118 25.92 -13.96 -3.33
CA LYS A 118 25.06 -14.18 -4.51
C LYS A 118 24.19 -15.44 -4.43
N GLU A 119 24.78 -16.58 -4.08
CA GLU A 119 24.05 -17.86 -4.05
C GLU A 119 23.02 -17.91 -2.92
N ARG A 120 23.38 -17.38 -1.75
CA ARG A 120 22.51 -17.32 -0.59
C ARG A 120 21.35 -16.33 -0.79
N LEU A 121 21.65 -15.18 -1.38
CA LEU A 121 20.64 -14.18 -1.76
C LEU A 121 19.63 -14.78 -2.76
N LYS A 122 20.12 -15.46 -3.80
CA LYS A 122 19.27 -16.11 -4.82
C LYS A 122 18.41 -17.21 -4.21
N ALA A 123 18.98 -18.07 -3.37
CA ALA A 123 18.22 -19.14 -2.69
C ALA A 123 17.11 -18.58 -1.80
N ASN A 124 17.40 -17.53 -1.01
CA ASN A 124 16.42 -16.86 -0.18
C ASN A 124 15.32 -16.16 -1.01
N PHE A 125 15.68 -15.51 -2.11
CA PHE A 125 14.72 -14.91 -3.04
C PHE A 125 13.70 -15.94 -3.53
N TYR A 126 14.18 -17.08 -4.06
CA TYR A 126 13.26 -18.13 -4.54
C TYR A 126 12.41 -18.74 -3.43
N LYS A 127 12.96 -18.90 -2.22
CA LYS A 127 12.21 -19.40 -1.07
C LYS A 127 11.08 -18.45 -0.69
N ILE A 128 11.38 -17.15 -0.55
CA ILE A 128 10.38 -16.12 -0.23
C ILE A 128 9.33 -16.04 -1.33
N HIS A 129 9.74 -16.00 -2.58
CA HIS A 129 8.85 -15.93 -3.73
C HIS A 129 7.87 -17.12 -3.76
N ARG A 130 8.38 -18.33 -3.55
CA ARG A 130 7.54 -19.55 -3.50
C ARG A 130 6.52 -19.51 -2.36
N VAL A 131 6.95 -19.12 -1.16
CA VAL A 131 6.08 -19.03 0.01
C VAL A 131 4.99 -17.97 -0.20
N MET A 132 5.36 -16.79 -0.70
CA MET A 132 4.40 -15.72 -0.98
C MET A 132 3.36 -16.14 -2.02
N THR A 133 3.81 -16.70 -3.13
CA THR A 133 2.93 -17.17 -4.21
C THR A 133 1.99 -18.26 -3.70
N PHE A 134 2.52 -19.21 -2.92
CA PHE A 134 1.74 -20.30 -2.34
C PHE A 134 0.65 -19.82 -1.37
N ILE A 135 0.87 -18.73 -0.64
CA ILE A 135 -0.11 -18.17 0.28
C ILE A 135 -1.08 -17.23 -0.44
N ILE A 136 -0.56 -16.29 -1.23
CA ILE A 136 -1.37 -15.20 -1.78
C ILE A 136 -2.28 -15.68 -2.92
N PHE A 137 -1.82 -16.59 -3.78
CA PHE A 137 -2.62 -17.07 -4.89
C PHE A 137 -3.91 -17.77 -4.44
N PRO A 138 -3.87 -18.74 -3.52
CA PRO A 138 -5.10 -19.34 -3.00
C PRO A 138 -6.01 -18.35 -2.26
N LEU A 139 -5.43 -17.39 -1.54
CA LEU A 139 -6.22 -16.35 -0.87
C LEU A 139 -6.96 -15.46 -1.85
N ILE A 140 -6.31 -15.04 -2.94
CA ILE A 140 -6.93 -14.20 -3.96
C ILE A 140 -7.99 -14.98 -4.75
N VAL A 141 -7.70 -16.23 -5.13
CA VAL A 141 -8.68 -17.10 -5.81
C VAL A 141 -9.86 -17.40 -4.90
N GLY A 142 -9.60 -17.69 -3.63
CA GLY A 142 -10.63 -17.86 -2.61
C GLY A 142 -11.51 -16.61 -2.46
N LEU A 143 -10.89 -15.44 -2.36
CA LEU A 143 -11.61 -14.15 -2.28
C LEU A 143 -12.47 -13.90 -3.52
N ALA A 144 -11.95 -14.16 -4.71
CA ALA A 144 -12.70 -14.04 -5.96
C ALA A 144 -13.91 -14.99 -6.01
N SER A 145 -13.75 -16.21 -5.50
CA SER A 145 -14.84 -17.22 -5.46
C SER A 145 -15.96 -16.83 -4.52
N VAL A 146 -15.64 -16.22 -3.36
CA VAL A 146 -16.63 -15.78 -2.37
C VAL A 146 -17.01 -14.30 -2.50
N ALA A 147 -16.62 -13.63 -3.58
CA ALA A 147 -16.83 -12.19 -3.76
C ALA A 147 -18.30 -11.76 -3.61
N SER A 148 -19.24 -12.51 -4.22
CA SER A 148 -20.66 -12.17 -4.16
C SER A 148 -21.27 -12.31 -2.76
N PRO A 149 -21.15 -13.46 -2.07
CA PRO A 149 -21.64 -13.56 -0.70
C PRO A 149 -20.94 -12.62 0.27
N LEU A 150 -19.63 -12.39 0.10
CA LEU A 150 -18.87 -11.45 0.93
C LEU A 150 -19.41 -10.01 0.83
N ILE A 151 -19.60 -9.53 -0.39
CA ILE A 151 -20.13 -8.17 -0.62
C ILE A 151 -21.56 -8.04 -0.08
N LEU A 152 -22.41 -9.05 -0.27
CA LEU A 152 -23.76 -9.04 0.26
C LEU A 152 -23.81 -9.00 1.79
N LEU A 153 -22.92 -9.76 2.43
CA LEU A 153 -22.85 -9.83 3.89
C LEU A 153 -22.30 -8.53 4.51
N LEU A 154 -21.24 -7.96 3.93
CA LEU A 154 -20.53 -6.82 4.52
C LEU A 154 -21.08 -5.46 4.08
N LEU A 155 -21.56 -5.33 2.84
CA LEU A 155 -21.90 -4.04 2.25
C LEU A 155 -23.37 -3.90 1.83
N SER A 156 -24.16 -4.96 1.80
CA SER A 156 -25.56 -5.01 1.34
C SER A 156 -25.75 -5.15 -0.17
N LYS A 157 -27.03 -5.42 -0.59
CA LYS A 157 -27.42 -5.63 -2.00
C LYS A 157 -27.06 -4.45 -2.93
N LYS A 158 -27.02 -3.22 -2.41
CA LYS A 158 -26.68 -2.02 -3.17
C LYS A 158 -25.29 -2.14 -3.84
N TRP A 159 -24.37 -2.87 -3.23
CA TRP A 159 -22.96 -2.99 -3.67
C TRP A 159 -22.67 -4.22 -4.51
N ILE A 160 -23.68 -4.95 -4.96
CA ILE A 160 -23.48 -6.22 -5.68
C ILE A 160 -22.62 -6.09 -6.96
N TYR A 161 -22.68 -4.92 -7.62
CA TYR A 161 -21.81 -4.64 -8.77
C TYR A 161 -20.33 -4.65 -8.42
N SER A 162 -19.96 -4.30 -7.18
CA SER A 162 -18.58 -4.41 -6.70
C SER A 162 -18.07 -5.85 -6.66
N ALA A 163 -18.94 -6.85 -6.52
CA ALA A 163 -18.53 -8.25 -6.50
C ALA A 163 -17.93 -8.70 -7.85
N LYS A 164 -18.54 -8.31 -8.96
CA LYS A 164 -18.02 -8.61 -10.31
C LYS A 164 -16.68 -7.92 -10.56
N LEU A 165 -16.57 -6.64 -10.15
CA LEU A 165 -15.33 -5.88 -10.24
C LEU A 165 -14.23 -6.50 -9.36
N LEU A 166 -14.58 -6.94 -8.14
CA LEU A 166 -13.67 -7.61 -7.22
C LEU A 166 -13.06 -8.87 -7.85
N GLN A 167 -13.87 -9.71 -8.51
CA GLN A 167 -13.38 -10.90 -9.19
C GLN A 167 -12.33 -10.58 -10.27
N ILE A 168 -12.59 -9.55 -11.09
CA ILE A 168 -11.67 -9.13 -12.15
C ILE A 168 -10.39 -8.54 -11.57
N ILE A 169 -10.50 -7.66 -10.56
CA ILE A 169 -9.37 -7.01 -9.90
C ILE A 169 -8.51 -8.05 -9.16
N CYS A 170 -9.11 -9.06 -8.56
CA CYS A 170 -8.39 -10.17 -7.94
C CYS A 170 -7.46 -10.89 -8.93
N LEU A 171 -7.93 -11.16 -10.15
CA LEU A 171 -7.09 -11.78 -11.18
C LEU A 171 -5.90 -10.89 -11.57
N ALA A 172 -6.10 -9.59 -11.67
CA ALA A 172 -5.02 -8.65 -11.95
C ALA A 172 -4.02 -8.56 -10.79
N LEU A 173 -4.51 -8.40 -9.56
CA LEU A 173 -3.67 -8.26 -8.37
C LEU A 173 -3.01 -9.58 -7.90
N MET A 174 -3.38 -10.72 -8.47
CA MET A 174 -2.72 -12.00 -8.19
C MET A 174 -1.22 -11.95 -8.54
N TRP A 175 -0.85 -11.19 -9.57
CA TRP A 175 0.54 -11.04 -10.03
C TRP A 175 1.34 -9.97 -9.25
N TYR A 176 0.68 -9.16 -8.42
CA TYR A 176 1.31 -8.11 -7.64
C TYR A 176 2.47 -8.59 -6.74
N PRO A 177 2.37 -9.72 -6.01
CA PRO A 177 3.48 -10.24 -5.20
C PRO A 177 4.70 -10.60 -6.03
N VAL A 178 4.49 -11.17 -7.22
CA VAL A 178 5.56 -11.55 -8.16
C VAL A 178 6.31 -10.30 -8.62
N TYR A 179 5.58 -9.28 -9.03
CA TYR A 179 6.13 -7.99 -9.46
C TYR A 179 6.95 -7.32 -8.35
N THR A 180 6.36 -7.17 -7.17
CA THR A 180 7.02 -6.47 -6.05
C THR A 180 8.25 -7.20 -5.53
N GLN A 181 8.26 -8.54 -5.55
CA GLN A 181 9.46 -9.30 -5.14
C GLN A 181 10.62 -9.12 -6.12
N ASN A 182 10.34 -9.05 -7.42
CA ASN A 182 11.38 -8.75 -8.41
C ASN A 182 11.94 -7.33 -8.20
N LEU A 183 11.10 -6.33 -7.94
CA LEU A 183 11.56 -4.98 -7.62
C LEU A 183 12.42 -4.95 -6.34
N ASN A 184 11.98 -5.64 -5.27
CA ASN A 184 12.75 -5.73 -4.03
C ASN A 184 14.15 -6.33 -4.25
N PHE A 185 14.26 -7.35 -5.09
CA PHE A 185 15.54 -7.96 -5.41
C PHE A 185 16.47 -6.98 -6.15
N LEU A 186 15.94 -6.18 -7.07
CA LEU A 186 16.68 -5.13 -7.77
C LEU A 186 17.09 -4.00 -6.81
N GLU A 187 16.21 -3.60 -5.89
CA GLU A 187 16.50 -2.61 -4.83
C GLU A 187 17.66 -3.07 -3.95
N VAL A 188 17.64 -4.32 -3.45
CA VAL A 188 18.68 -4.90 -2.60
C VAL A 188 20.03 -4.92 -3.34
N LYS A 189 20.05 -5.16 -4.65
CA LYS A 189 21.25 -5.14 -5.48
C LYS A 189 21.71 -3.74 -5.91
N GLY A 190 20.99 -2.68 -5.52
CA GLY A 190 21.34 -1.31 -5.87
C GLY A 190 21.06 -0.92 -7.33
N TYR A 191 20.28 -1.73 -8.06
CA TYR A 191 19.92 -1.46 -9.45
C TYR A 191 18.76 -0.49 -9.59
N GLY A 192 18.72 0.60 -8.79
CA GLY A 192 17.66 1.61 -8.81
C GLY A 192 17.41 2.25 -10.19
N GLY A 193 18.44 2.36 -11.04
CA GLY A 193 18.28 2.88 -12.41
C GLY A 193 17.45 1.98 -13.34
N TYR A 194 17.45 0.67 -13.12
CA TYR A 194 16.60 -0.26 -13.88
C TYR A 194 15.14 -0.19 -13.43
N ILE A 195 14.89 0.11 -12.15
CA ILE A 195 13.54 0.28 -11.60
C ILE A 195 12.86 1.47 -12.27
N LEU A 196 13.55 2.61 -12.37
CA LEU A 196 13.02 3.80 -13.07
C LEU A 196 12.68 3.52 -14.53
N LYS A 197 13.49 2.69 -15.23
CA LYS A 197 13.22 2.30 -16.61
C LYS A 197 12.05 1.33 -16.77
N SER A 198 11.73 0.55 -15.75
CA SER A 198 10.62 -0.41 -15.81
C SER A 198 9.27 0.22 -15.44
N GLU A 199 9.28 1.40 -14.82
CA GLU A 199 8.07 2.15 -14.44
C GLU A 199 7.69 3.25 -15.46
N THR A 200 8.58 3.55 -16.41
CA THR A 200 8.33 4.46 -17.54
C THR A 200 7.97 3.71 -18.80
#